data_c75e0deac07e95b26b274b6334cc4597
#
_entry.id   c75e0deac07e95b26b274b6334cc4597
#
_cell.length_a   1.000
_cell.length_b   1.000
_cell.length_c   1.000
_cell.angle_alpha   90.00
_cell.angle_beta   90.00
_cell.angle_gamma   90.00
#
_symmetry.space_group_name_H-M   'P 1'
#
loop_
_entity.id
_entity.type
_entity.pdbx_description
1 polymer ?
#
loop_
_entity_poly.entity_id
_entity_poly.type
_entity_poly.pdbx_seq_one_letter_code
_entity_poly.pdbx_strand_id
1 'polypeptide(L)'
;AMLVPDIRHPYFSSLARHIEDELYKNDCKLMLCSTGDDPEREKEYMKILRSNIVDGVIMGVNNQKPEAYAEFGKPLVMLDYYVNDEVPVVVSDHEMGGRLAAEELIRSGCRYVLHIGSETDTDRVLSYKSHRALRETLETNGIQTREVDIKWNSFDFQNYFEMACLILEENPEIDGIMAADMPASAFLKAAVKLGKKIPEDFSVIAYDGTYVSRTNIMEITTIHQQLHEIGNRAVDTILKLVD
;
A
#
# COMPACT_ATOMS: atom_id res chain seq x y z
N ALA A 1 -9.57 -12.78 12.98
CA ALA A 1 -8.15 -12.78 12.56
C ALA A 1 -7.89 -11.69 11.52
N MET A 2 -6.65 -11.23 11.42
CA MET A 2 -6.19 -10.40 10.30
C MET A 2 -4.97 -11.08 9.65
N LEU A 3 -5.03 -11.31 8.33
CA LEU A 3 -3.90 -11.80 7.55
C LEU A 3 -3.24 -10.61 6.85
N VAL A 4 -1.92 -10.53 6.98
CA VAL A 4 -1.10 -9.49 6.35
C VAL A 4 0.09 -10.13 5.63
N PRO A 5 0.61 -9.48 4.56
CA PRO A 5 1.80 -10.00 3.89
C PRO A 5 3.00 -10.04 4.83
N ASP A 6 3.27 -8.94 5.55
CA ASP A 6 4.35 -8.90 6.55
C ASP A 6 4.02 -7.87 7.64
N ILE A 7 4.19 -8.26 8.91
CA ILE A 7 3.98 -7.37 10.06
C ILE A 7 5.00 -6.22 10.13
N ARG A 8 6.12 -6.32 9.43
CA ARG A 8 7.11 -5.23 9.32
C ARG A 8 6.66 -4.11 8.39
N HIS A 9 5.63 -4.35 7.56
CA HIS A 9 5.11 -3.33 6.66
C HIS A 9 4.44 -2.21 7.46
N PRO A 10 4.92 -0.95 7.34
CA PRO A 10 4.43 0.17 8.16
C PRO A 10 2.92 0.40 8.03
N TYR A 11 2.37 0.24 6.81
CA TYR A 11 0.94 0.32 6.55
C TYR A 11 0.17 -0.75 7.34
N PHE A 12 0.52 -2.03 7.17
CA PHE A 12 -0.22 -3.12 7.82
C PHE A 12 -0.04 -3.16 9.33
N SER A 13 1.14 -2.82 9.85
CA SER A 13 1.35 -2.76 11.30
C SER A 13 0.55 -1.60 11.94
N SER A 14 0.49 -0.45 11.27
CA SER A 14 -0.33 0.67 11.74
C SER A 14 -1.83 0.37 11.65
N LEU A 15 -2.28 -0.24 10.55
CA LEU A 15 -3.68 -0.62 10.37
C LEU A 15 -4.10 -1.69 11.38
N ALA A 16 -3.25 -2.71 11.63
CA ALA A 16 -3.51 -3.73 12.63
C ALA A 16 -3.71 -3.14 14.03
N ARG A 17 -2.95 -2.09 14.38
CA ARG A 17 -3.14 -1.36 15.64
C ARG A 17 -4.52 -0.71 15.74
N HIS A 18 -4.99 -0.05 14.67
CA HIS A 18 -6.33 0.56 14.68
C HIS A 18 -7.44 -0.50 14.74
N ILE A 19 -7.28 -1.62 14.01
CA ILE A 19 -8.22 -2.74 14.06
C ILE A 19 -8.26 -3.37 15.45
N GLU A 20 -7.09 -3.57 16.10
CA GLU A 20 -7.03 -4.09 17.47
C GLU A 20 -7.76 -3.19 18.46
N ASP A 21 -7.51 -1.87 18.40
CA ASP A 21 -8.16 -0.90 19.28
C ASP A 21 -9.69 -0.91 19.12
N GLU A 22 -10.18 -1.03 17.88
CA GLU A 22 -11.63 -1.05 17.62
C GLU A 22 -12.27 -2.39 17.99
N LEU A 23 -11.60 -3.52 17.73
CA LEU A 23 -12.07 -4.84 18.20
C LEU A 23 -12.11 -4.90 19.72
N TYR A 24 -11.11 -4.31 20.41
CA TYR A 24 -11.09 -4.27 21.87
C TYR A 24 -12.28 -3.54 22.48
N LYS A 25 -12.76 -2.45 21.86
CA LYS A 25 -13.98 -1.73 22.28
C LYS A 25 -15.25 -2.58 22.15
N ASN A 26 -15.21 -3.58 21.26
CA ASN A 26 -16.31 -4.51 21.02
C ASN A 26 -16.10 -5.89 21.69
N ASP A 27 -15.29 -5.94 22.77
CA ASP A 27 -14.97 -7.16 23.53
C ASP A 27 -14.35 -8.30 22.69
N CYS A 28 -13.82 -7.99 21.51
CA CYS A 28 -13.15 -8.93 20.61
C CYS A 28 -11.62 -8.87 20.75
N LYS A 29 -10.95 -9.91 20.27
CA LYS A 29 -9.48 -9.99 20.25
C LYS A 29 -8.98 -10.20 18.83
N LEU A 30 -7.86 -9.58 18.50
CA LEU A 30 -7.20 -9.74 17.21
C LEU A 30 -6.16 -10.88 17.25
N MET A 31 -6.30 -11.83 16.32
CA MET A 31 -5.23 -12.76 15.94
C MET A 31 -4.57 -12.24 14.66
N LEU A 32 -3.31 -11.82 14.75
CA LEU A 32 -2.55 -11.33 13.61
C LEU A 32 -1.71 -12.45 13.01
N CYS A 33 -1.87 -12.68 11.69
CA CYS A 33 -1.17 -13.72 10.94
C CYS A 33 -0.34 -13.06 9.81
N SER A 34 0.96 -13.36 9.76
CA SER A 34 1.87 -12.85 8.73
C SER A 34 2.25 -13.97 7.77
N THR A 35 1.92 -13.81 6.49
CA THR A 35 2.16 -14.85 5.47
C THR A 35 3.58 -14.80 4.90
N GLY A 36 4.30 -13.68 5.05
CA GLY A 36 5.61 -13.47 4.42
C GLY A 36 5.48 -13.30 2.89
N ASP A 37 4.28 -12.93 2.42
CA ASP A 37 3.94 -12.85 0.99
C ASP A 37 4.13 -14.19 0.25
N ASP A 38 3.95 -15.29 0.98
CA ASP A 38 4.07 -16.65 0.48
C ASP A 38 2.66 -17.25 0.24
N PRO A 39 2.32 -17.61 -1.01
CA PRO A 39 1.01 -18.19 -1.35
C PRO A 39 0.69 -19.51 -0.60
N GLU A 40 1.69 -20.35 -0.33
CA GLU A 40 1.44 -21.60 0.38
C GLU A 40 1.17 -21.35 1.88
N ARG A 41 1.89 -20.42 2.50
CA ARG A 41 1.61 -20.02 3.89
C ARG A 41 0.24 -19.35 4.02
N GLU A 42 -0.16 -18.52 3.06
CA GLU A 42 -1.49 -17.95 3.03
C GLU A 42 -2.55 -19.04 2.99
N LYS A 43 -2.40 -20.03 2.11
CA LYS A 43 -3.30 -21.18 1.99
C LYS A 43 -3.37 -22.01 3.27
N GLU A 44 -2.24 -22.21 3.96
CA GLU A 44 -2.19 -22.89 5.24
C GLU A 44 -2.97 -22.12 6.32
N TYR A 45 -2.76 -20.80 6.43
CA TYR A 45 -3.53 -19.96 7.35
C TYR A 45 -5.02 -20.00 7.02
N MET A 46 -5.41 -19.85 5.76
CA MET A 46 -6.81 -19.93 5.34
C MET A 46 -7.44 -21.27 5.77
N LYS A 47 -6.72 -22.38 5.62
CA LYS A 47 -7.18 -23.71 6.09
C LYS A 47 -7.38 -23.78 7.60
N ILE A 48 -6.45 -23.21 8.37
CA ILE A 48 -6.54 -23.16 9.85
C ILE A 48 -7.72 -22.27 10.27
N LEU A 49 -7.87 -21.11 9.67
CA LEU A 49 -8.88 -20.12 10.03
C LEU A 49 -10.31 -20.50 9.61
N ARG A 50 -10.46 -21.45 8.68
CA ARG A 50 -11.77 -22.08 8.39
C ARG A 50 -12.30 -22.92 9.56
N SER A 51 -11.43 -23.37 10.47
CA SER A 51 -11.87 -24.03 11.70
C SER A 51 -12.47 -23.00 12.68
N ASN A 52 -13.09 -23.48 13.77
CA ASN A 52 -13.75 -22.63 14.76
C ASN A 52 -12.77 -21.93 15.73
N ILE A 53 -11.58 -21.53 15.25
CA ILE A 53 -10.59 -20.78 16.05
C ILE A 53 -10.91 -19.29 16.08
N VAL A 54 -11.51 -18.76 14.98
CA VAL A 54 -11.89 -17.35 14.85
C VAL A 54 -13.31 -17.24 14.30
N ASP A 55 -13.99 -16.14 14.61
CA ASP A 55 -15.36 -15.87 14.17
C ASP A 55 -15.38 -15.24 12.79
N GLY A 56 -14.38 -14.41 12.45
CA GLY A 56 -14.25 -13.74 11.17
C GLY A 56 -12.82 -13.40 10.80
N VAL A 57 -12.61 -13.03 9.54
CA VAL A 57 -11.28 -12.76 8.98
C VAL A 57 -11.27 -11.45 8.20
N ILE A 58 -10.27 -10.61 8.47
CA ILE A 58 -9.92 -9.43 7.67
C ILE A 58 -8.67 -9.80 6.87
N MET A 59 -8.75 -9.72 5.53
CA MET A 59 -7.72 -10.21 4.61
C MET A 59 -6.99 -9.05 3.93
N GLY A 60 -5.72 -8.86 4.27
CA GLY A 60 -4.81 -7.90 3.64
C GLY A 60 -3.81 -8.56 2.69
N VAL A 61 -4.09 -9.79 2.24
CA VAL A 61 -3.31 -10.57 1.28
C VAL A 61 -4.20 -11.05 0.15
N ASN A 62 -3.63 -11.34 -1.02
CA ASN A 62 -4.38 -11.69 -2.23
C ASN A 62 -3.61 -12.64 -3.17
N ASN A 63 -2.78 -13.54 -2.61
CA ASN A 63 -1.95 -14.45 -3.40
C ASN A 63 -2.72 -15.70 -3.88
N GLN A 64 -3.98 -15.87 -3.46
CA GLN A 64 -4.83 -16.97 -3.93
C GLN A 64 -5.73 -16.52 -5.08
N LYS A 65 -6.31 -17.49 -5.79
CA LYS A 65 -7.34 -17.19 -6.79
C LYS A 65 -8.60 -16.62 -6.12
N PRO A 66 -9.34 -15.73 -6.79
CA PRO A 66 -10.54 -15.11 -6.22
C PRO A 66 -11.57 -16.11 -5.68
N GLU A 67 -11.70 -17.28 -6.33
CA GLU A 67 -12.63 -18.35 -5.91
C GLU A 67 -12.29 -18.88 -4.51
N ALA A 68 -11.01 -18.91 -4.14
CA ALA A 68 -10.58 -19.37 -2.80
C ALA A 68 -11.09 -18.45 -1.68
N TYR A 69 -11.21 -17.16 -1.95
CA TYR A 69 -11.79 -16.17 -1.02
C TYR A 69 -13.31 -16.21 -1.05
N ALA A 70 -13.93 -16.28 -2.24
CA ALA A 70 -15.37 -16.40 -2.38
C ALA A 70 -15.92 -17.66 -1.66
N GLU A 71 -15.19 -18.75 -1.71
CA GLU A 71 -15.53 -20.02 -1.08
C GLU A 71 -14.91 -20.21 0.31
N PHE A 72 -14.51 -19.11 0.97
CA PHE A 72 -13.83 -19.21 2.27
C PHE A 72 -14.70 -19.82 3.37
N GLY A 73 -16.03 -19.61 3.30
CA GLY A 73 -17.00 -20.28 4.18
C GLY A 73 -17.06 -19.74 5.60
N LYS A 74 -16.49 -18.55 5.85
CA LYS A 74 -16.60 -17.79 7.10
C LYS A 74 -16.74 -16.30 6.78
N PRO A 75 -17.23 -15.48 7.72
CA PRO A 75 -17.20 -14.02 7.60
C PRO A 75 -15.82 -13.53 7.15
N LEU A 76 -15.78 -12.83 6.02
CA LEU A 76 -14.57 -12.35 5.38
C LEU A 76 -14.74 -10.90 4.91
N VAL A 77 -13.76 -10.06 5.20
CA VAL A 77 -13.62 -8.71 4.67
C VAL A 77 -12.26 -8.60 3.99
N MET A 78 -12.25 -8.15 2.74
CA MET A 78 -11.01 -7.89 2.00
C MET A 78 -10.56 -6.45 2.21
N LEU A 79 -9.25 -6.22 2.19
CA LEU A 79 -8.63 -4.90 2.14
C LEU A 79 -8.00 -4.72 0.74
N ASP A 80 -8.41 -3.67 0.04
CA ASP A 80 -7.88 -3.25 -1.27
C ASP A 80 -7.89 -4.33 -2.38
N TYR A 81 -8.67 -5.41 -2.21
CA TYR A 81 -8.78 -6.45 -3.21
C TYR A 81 -10.24 -6.85 -3.46
N TYR A 82 -10.70 -6.71 -4.71
CA TYR A 82 -12.04 -7.08 -5.13
C TYR A 82 -12.11 -8.57 -5.51
N VAL A 83 -12.96 -9.30 -4.85
CA VAL A 83 -13.25 -10.72 -5.14
C VAL A 83 -14.50 -10.82 -6.04
N ASN A 84 -15.64 -10.41 -5.53
CA ASN A 84 -16.94 -10.36 -6.17
C ASN A 84 -17.90 -9.46 -5.34
N ASP A 85 -19.15 -9.33 -5.78
CA ASP A 85 -20.14 -8.46 -5.12
C ASP A 85 -20.64 -9.00 -3.75
N GLU A 86 -20.35 -10.25 -3.41
CA GLU A 86 -20.77 -10.88 -2.15
C GLU A 86 -19.74 -10.70 -1.03
N VAL A 87 -18.45 -10.57 -1.37
CA VAL A 87 -17.36 -10.42 -0.40
C VAL A 87 -17.08 -8.92 -0.19
N PRO A 88 -17.37 -8.36 1.00
CA PRO A 88 -17.11 -6.96 1.26
C PRO A 88 -15.64 -6.59 1.11
N VAL A 89 -15.39 -5.42 0.54
CA VAL A 89 -14.06 -4.81 0.45
C VAL A 89 -14.04 -3.46 1.13
N VAL A 90 -13.02 -3.21 1.92
CA VAL A 90 -12.71 -1.90 2.48
C VAL A 90 -11.50 -1.34 1.74
N VAL A 91 -11.63 -0.15 1.20
CA VAL A 91 -10.68 0.45 0.27
C VAL A 91 -10.60 1.96 0.46
N SER A 92 -9.40 2.53 0.26
CA SER A 92 -9.19 3.97 0.13
C SER A 92 -9.63 4.46 -1.26
N ASP A 93 -9.90 5.76 -1.39
CA ASP A 93 -10.05 6.37 -2.72
C ASP A 93 -8.67 6.52 -3.39
N HIS A 94 -8.18 5.42 -3.95
CA HIS A 94 -6.87 5.36 -4.59
C HIS A 94 -6.78 6.21 -5.87
N GLU A 95 -7.89 6.38 -6.58
CA GLU A 95 -7.91 7.27 -7.75
C GLU A 95 -7.72 8.73 -7.32
N MET A 96 -8.40 9.16 -6.26
CA MET A 96 -8.18 10.48 -5.66
C MET A 96 -6.73 10.61 -5.19
N GLY A 97 -6.19 9.62 -4.49
CA GLY A 97 -4.81 9.62 -4.01
C GLY A 97 -3.80 9.79 -5.13
N GLY A 98 -3.97 9.08 -6.24
CA GLY A 98 -3.10 9.20 -7.43
C GLY A 98 -3.20 10.59 -8.09
N ARG A 99 -4.41 11.14 -8.21
CA ARG A 99 -4.61 12.51 -8.73
C ARG A 99 -3.93 13.57 -7.86
N LEU A 100 -4.12 13.49 -6.53
CA LEU A 100 -3.49 14.43 -5.60
C LEU A 100 -1.96 14.37 -5.67
N ALA A 101 -1.38 13.17 -5.78
CA ALA A 101 0.06 12.99 -5.95
C ALA A 101 0.54 13.64 -7.27
N ALA A 102 -0.20 13.44 -8.37
CA ALA A 102 0.12 14.06 -9.64
C ALA A 102 0.04 15.58 -9.58
N GLU A 103 -1.01 16.14 -9.00
CA GLU A 103 -1.17 17.60 -8.83
C GLU A 103 -0.01 18.23 -8.06
N GLU A 104 0.47 17.55 -7.02
CA GLU A 104 1.61 18.02 -6.24
C GLU A 104 2.92 17.98 -7.06
N LEU A 105 3.16 16.91 -7.83
CA LEU A 105 4.32 16.80 -8.71
C LEU A 105 4.28 17.85 -9.84
N ILE A 106 3.10 18.10 -10.42
CA ILE A 106 2.88 19.18 -11.39
C ILE A 106 3.21 20.55 -10.76
N ARG A 107 2.69 20.79 -9.55
CA ARG A 107 2.92 22.05 -8.81
C ARG A 107 4.40 22.25 -8.48
N SER A 108 5.13 21.17 -8.22
CA SER A 108 6.58 21.18 -7.99
C SER A 108 7.39 21.38 -9.28
N GLY A 109 6.75 21.38 -10.46
CA GLY A 109 7.40 21.63 -11.73
C GLY A 109 8.11 20.41 -12.33
N CYS A 110 7.77 19.20 -11.89
CA CYS A 110 8.33 17.97 -12.44
C CYS A 110 7.99 17.79 -13.93
N ARG A 111 8.92 17.20 -14.67
CA ARG A 111 8.80 16.93 -16.12
C ARG A 111 8.94 15.46 -16.46
N TYR A 112 9.60 14.68 -15.61
CA TYR A 112 9.75 13.24 -15.75
C TYR A 112 9.62 12.55 -14.39
N VAL A 113 8.50 11.87 -14.20
CA VAL A 113 8.12 11.26 -12.93
C VAL A 113 8.23 9.74 -12.98
N LEU A 114 8.93 9.20 -12.00
CA LEU A 114 8.97 7.78 -11.73
C LEU A 114 7.84 7.40 -10.76
N HIS A 115 7.14 6.31 -11.00
CA HIS A 115 6.30 5.71 -9.98
C HIS A 115 6.70 4.25 -9.71
N ILE A 116 6.84 3.94 -8.43
CA ILE A 116 7.20 2.60 -7.96
C ILE A 116 5.93 1.88 -7.57
N GLY A 117 5.50 0.97 -8.44
CA GLY A 117 4.24 0.27 -8.28
C GLY A 117 3.84 -0.48 -9.53
N SER A 118 2.60 -0.91 -9.59
CA SER A 118 2.04 -1.60 -10.75
C SER A 118 0.69 -1.02 -11.15
N GLU A 119 0.39 -1.07 -12.44
CA GLU A 119 -0.92 -0.77 -13.00
C GLU A 119 -1.66 -2.02 -13.49
N THR A 120 -1.08 -3.20 -13.28
CA THR A 120 -1.68 -4.46 -13.68
C THR A 120 -2.85 -4.84 -12.77
N ASP A 121 -3.91 -5.38 -13.35
CA ASP A 121 -5.08 -5.90 -12.61
C ASP A 121 -5.76 -4.88 -11.66
N THR A 122 -5.88 -3.61 -12.09
CA THR A 122 -6.51 -2.54 -11.30
C THR A 122 -7.99 -2.79 -10.98
N ASP A 123 -8.62 -3.75 -11.66
CA ASP A 123 -10.00 -4.13 -11.38
C ASP A 123 -10.13 -5.00 -10.12
N ARG A 124 -9.06 -5.70 -9.75
CA ARG A 124 -8.99 -6.53 -8.54
C ARG A 124 -8.09 -5.94 -7.48
N VAL A 125 -6.86 -5.56 -7.81
CA VAL A 125 -5.92 -4.91 -6.89
C VAL A 125 -6.19 -3.42 -6.89
N LEU A 126 -7.09 -2.99 -6.02
CA LEU A 126 -7.67 -1.64 -6.06
C LEU A 126 -6.65 -0.54 -5.73
N SER A 127 -5.61 -0.86 -4.94
CA SER A 127 -4.51 0.07 -4.63
C SER A 127 -3.73 0.50 -5.88
N TYR A 128 -3.68 -0.33 -6.93
CA TYR A 128 -3.00 0.01 -8.19
C TYR A 128 -3.68 1.13 -8.98
N LYS A 129 -4.93 1.44 -8.69
CA LYS A 129 -5.65 2.58 -9.27
C LYS A 129 -4.95 3.92 -9.00
N SER A 130 -4.18 4.02 -7.91
CA SER A 130 -3.39 5.22 -7.62
C SER A 130 -2.30 5.48 -8.66
N HIS A 131 -1.61 4.42 -9.11
CA HIS A 131 -0.57 4.51 -10.14
C HIS A 131 -1.16 4.89 -11.50
N ARG A 132 -2.28 4.26 -11.88
CA ARG A 132 -3.00 4.61 -13.11
C ARG A 132 -3.46 6.06 -13.10
N ALA A 133 -4.11 6.51 -12.03
CA ALA A 133 -4.61 7.87 -11.92
C ALA A 133 -3.48 8.91 -11.91
N LEU A 134 -2.36 8.60 -11.25
CA LEU A 134 -1.14 9.42 -11.29
C LEU A 134 -0.66 9.58 -12.74
N ARG A 135 -0.40 8.47 -13.43
CA ARG A 135 0.11 8.46 -14.81
C ARG A 135 -0.81 9.24 -15.75
N GLU A 136 -2.11 8.92 -15.76
CA GLU A 136 -3.08 9.58 -16.65
C GLU A 136 -3.14 11.09 -16.41
N THR A 137 -3.06 11.53 -15.14
CA THR A 137 -3.06 12.94 -14.79
C THR A 137 -1.77 13.63 -15.23
N LEU A 138 -0.60 13.03 -15.01
CA LEU A 138 0.69 13.58 -15.41
C LEU A 138 0.81 13.66 -16.94
N GLU A 139 0.49 12.60 -17.66
CA GLU A 139 0.56 12.54 -19.14
C GLU A 139 -0.38 13.55 -19.80
N THR A 140 -1.60 13.74 -19.26
CA THR A 140 -2.54 14.76 -19.72
C THR A 140 -1.96 16.18 -19.59
N ASN A 141 -1.05 16.39 -18.64
CA ASN A 141 -0.33 17.65 -18.44
C ASN A 141 1.04 17.70 -19.14
N GLY A 142 1.34 16.75 -20.04
CA GLY A 142 2.56 16.72 -20.84
C GLY A 142 3.81 16.27 -20.07
N ILE A 143 3.64 15.64 -18.91
CA ILE A 143 4.74 15.14 -18.07
C ILE A 143 5.01 13.69 -18.44
N GLN A 144 6.28 13.34 -18.63
CA GLN A 144 6.69 11.97 -18.88
C GLN A 144 6.57 11.13 -17.62
N THR A 145 6.18 9.87 -17.78
CA THR A 145 6.08 8.92 -16.67
C THR A 145 6.85 7.63 -16.98
N ARG A 146 7.33 7.00 -15.93
CA ARG A 146 7.93 5.66 -15.99
C ARG A 146 7.48 4.84 -14.80
N GLU A 147 6.91 3.68 -15.07
CA GLU A 147 6.61 2.67 -14.06
C GLU A 147 7.86 1.81 -13.79
N VAL A 148 8.09 1.52 -12.50
CA VAL A 148 9.02 0.48 -12.07
C VAL A 148 8.26 -0.43 -11.13
N ASP A 149 8.03 -1.65 -11.59
CA ASP A 149 7.47 -2.70 -10.75
C ASP A 149 8.56 -3.26 -9.84
N ILE A 150 8.24 -3.38 -8.56
CA ILE A 150 9.14 -3.95 -7.56
C ILE A 150 8.47 -5.13 -6.89
N LYS A 151 9.27 -6.05 -6.40
CA LYS A 151 8.74 -7.11 -5.54
C LYS A 151 8.17 -6.47 -4.27
N TRP A 152 6.84 -6.37 -4.22
CA TRP A 152 6.11 -5.89 -3.06
C TRP A 152 6.46 -6.71 -1.82
N ASN A 153 6.40 -6.09 -0.66
CA ASN A 153 6.72 -6.73 0.61
C ASN A 153 8.18 -7.21 0.76
N SER A 154 9.10 -6.68 -0.05
CA SER A 154 10.53 -6.76 0.25
C SER A 154 10.87 -5.66 1.25
N PHE A 155 11.07 -6.02 2.54
CA PHE A 155 11.36 -5.04 3.62
C PHE A 155 12.85 -4.87 3.85
N ASP A 156 13.62 -4.93 2.78
CA ASP A 156 15.04 -4.63 2.79
C ASP A 156 15.26 -3.20 2.26
N PHE A 157 15.36 -2.25 3.21
CA PHE A 157 15.61 -0.85 2.89
C PHE A 157 16.92 -0.67 2.10
N GLN A 158 17.92 -1.50 2.34
CA GLN A 158 19.19 -1.43 1.62
C GLN A 158 19.02 -1.74 0.14
N ASN A 159 18.23 -2.75 -0.19
CA ASN A 159 17.90 -3.08 -1.59
C ASN A 159 17.15 -1.93 -2.28
N TYR A 160 16.18 -1.30 -1.61
CA TYR A 160 15.51 -0.11 -2.15
C TYR A 160 16.48 1.05 -2.39
N PHE A 161 17.41 1.26 -1.45
CA PHE A 161 18.38 2.33 -1.56
C PHE A 161 19.38 2.10 -2.70
N GLU A 162 19.89 0.89 -2.87
CA GLU A 162 20.79 0.51 -3.97
C GLU A 162 20.09 0.65 -5.33
N MET A 163 18.87 0.15 -5.44
CA MET A 163 18.03 0.32 -6.61
C MET A 163 17.78 1.81 -6.92
N ALA A 164 17.45 2.61 -5.91
CA ALA A 164 17.22 4.03 -6.09
C ALA A 164 18.48 4.77 -6.59
N CYS A 165 19.67 4.46 -6.03
CA CYS A 165 20.92 5.02 -6.51
C CYS A 165 21.14 4.67 -7.98
N LEU A 166 21.00 3.39 -8.35
CA LEU A 166 21.20 2.93 -9.72
C LEU A 166 20.25 3.63 -10.71
N ILE A 167 18.96 3.67 -10.38
CA ILE A 167 17.95 4.28 -11.24
C ILE A 167 18.25 5.77 -11.46
N LEU A 168 18.57 6.51 -10.39
CA LEU A 168 18.84 7.95 -10.48
C LEU A 168 20.19 8.29 -11.13
N GLU A 169 21.19 7.42 -11.04
CA GLU A 169 22.46 7.56 -11.75
C GLU A 169 22.32 7.30 -13.26
N GLU A 170 21.54 6.28 -13.63
CA GLU A 170 21.28 5.93 -15.03
C GLU A 170 20.28 6.87 -15.72
N ASN A 171 19.41 7.54 -14.95
CA ASN A 171 18.36 8.41 -15.48
C ASN A 171 18.35 9.75 -14.73
N PRO A 172 19.38 10.58 -14.91
CA PRO A 172 19.53 11.84 -14.16
C PRO A 172 18.43 12.86 -14.45
N GLU A 173 17.69 12.70 -15.56
CA GLU A 173 16.57 13.52 -15.99
C GLU A 173 15.28 13.30 -15.17
N ILE A 174 15.20 12.21 -14.39
CA ILE A 174 14.08 12.00 -13.48
C ILE A 174 14.13 13.03 -12.36
N ASP A 175 13.04 13.81 -12.25
CA ASP A 175 12.90 14.94 -11.34
C ASP A 175 11.74 14.79 -10.33
N GLY A 176 11.00 13.69 -10.40
CA GLY A 176 9.94 13.39 -9.44
C GLY A 176 9.70 11.90 -9.23
N ILE A 177 9.14 11.54 -8.07
CA ILE A 177 8.76 10.17 -7.76
C ILE A 177 7.48 10.09 -6.91
N MET A 178 6.66 9.07 -7.17
CA MET A 178 5.67 8.56 -6.22
C MET A 178 5.98 7.09 -5.88
N ALA A 179 6.00 6.77 -4.60
CA ALA A 179 6.21 5.42 -4.09
C ALA A 179 5.60 5.23 -2.70
N ALA A 180 5.37 4.00 -2.26
CA ALA A 180 5.06 3.71 -0.87
C ALA A 180 6.14 4.27 0.08
N ASP A 181 5.81 4.50 1.34
CA ASP A 181 6.66 5.25 2.29
C ASP A 181 8.11 4.73 2.37
N MET A 182 8.34 3.41 2.37
CA MET A 182 9.72 2.87 2.48
C MET A 182 10.57 3.10 1.22
N PRO A 183 10.12 2.73 0.00
CA PRO A 183 10.86 3.08 -1.20
C PRO A 183 10.97 4.61 -1.41
N ALA A 184 9.95 5.41 -1.10
CA ALA A 184 10.05 6.88 -1.14
C ALA A 184 11.19 7.40 -0.26
N SER A 185 11.32 6.87 0.97
CA SER A 185 12.43 7.19 1.88
C SER A 185 13.79 6.80 1.31
N ALA A 186 13.87 5.67 0.62
CA ALA A 186 15.10 5.20 -0.02
C ALA A 186 15.50 6.11 -1.19
N PHE A 187 14.54 6.53 -2.02
CA PHE A 187 14.79 7.47 -3.11
C PHE A 187 15.17 8.86 -2.60
N LEU A 188 14.53 9.36 -1.54
CA LEU A 188 14.95 10.59 -0.88
C LEU A 188 16.42 10.52 -0.45
N LYS A 189 16.82 9.45 0.23
CA LYS A 189 18.19 9.24 0.68
C LYS A 189 19.17 9.14 -0.49
N ALA A 190 18.79 8.44 -1.57
CA ALA A 190 19.61 8.30 -2.78
C ALA A 190 19.79 9.65 -3.48
N ALA A 191 18.73 10.43 -3.66
CA ALA A 191 18.78 11.75 -4.27
C ALA A 191 19.69 12.69 -3.50
N VAL A 192 19.59 12.73 -2.16
CA VAL A 192 20.49 13.53 -1.31
C VAL A 192 21.94 13.06 -1.44
N LYS A 193 22.20 11.74 -1.45
CA LYS A 193 23.55 11.19 -1.67
C LYS A 193 24.15 11.60 -3.03
N LEU A 194 23.32 11.69 -4.06
CA LEU A 194 23.72 12.12 -5.40
C LEU A 194 23.79 13.64 -5.56
N GLY A 195 23.58 14.41 -4.48
CA GLY A 195 23.71 15.86 -4.46
C GLY A 195 22.51 16.61 -5.04
N LYS A 196 21.37 15.93 -5.29
CA LYS A 196 20.13 16.61 -5.72
C LYS A 196 19.55 17.40 -4.53
N LYS A 197 19.07 18.61 -4.80
CA LYS A 197 18.32 19.42 -3.85
C LYS A 197 16.86 18.99 -3.82
N ILE A 198 16.29 18.89 -2.65
CA ILE A 198 14.91 18.50 -2.44
C ILE A 198 14.14 19.70 -1.87
N PRO A 199 13.04 20.14 -2.48
CA PRO A 199 12.36 19.54 -3.66
C PRO A 199 12.83 20.11 -5.02
N GLU A 200 13.80 21.02 -5.08
CA GLU A 200 14.11 21.85 -6.27
C GLU A 200 14.60 21.01 -7.46
N ASP A 201 15.46 20.02 -7.25
CA ASP A 201 16.00 19.15 -8.30
C ASP A 201 15.28 17.78 -8.37
N PHE A 202 14.58 17.40 -7.30
CA PHE A 202 13.90 16.11 -7.21
C PHE A 202 12.79 16.14 -6.16
N SER A 203 11.56 15.94 -6.59
CA SER A 203 10.38 15.90 -5.72
C SER A 203 10.01 14.47 -5.33
N VAL A 204 9.74 14.25 -4.05
CA VAL A 204 9.37 12.93 -3.51
C VAL A 204 7.97 13.00 -2.92
N ILE A 205 7.07 12.17 -3.44
CA ILE A 205 5.73 11.95 -2.87
C ILE A 205 5.68 10.52 -2.34
N ALA A 206 5.44 10.39 -1.03
CA ALA A 206 5.17 9.11 -0.41
C ALA A 206 3.69 8.74 -0.55
N TYR A 207 3.39 7.45 -0.47
CA TYR A 207 2.03 6.94 -0.42
C TYR A 207 1.90 6.05 0.81
N ASP A 208 0.85 6.21 1.60
CA ASP A 208 0.39 5.58 2.83
C ASP A 208 0.31 6.57 4.00
N GLY A 209 1.29 7.46 4.18
CA GLY A 209 1.32 8.46 5.25
C GLY A 209 1.57 7.87 6.63
N THR A 210 2.38 6.81 6.71
CA THR A 210 2.76 6.18 7.97
C THR A 210 3.83 7.01 8.69
N TYR A 211 4.28 6.52 9.85
CA TYR A 211 5.37 7.18 10.59
C TYR A 211 6.69 7.27 9.79
N VAL A 212 6.88 6.42 8.78
CA VAL A 212 8.11 6.38 7.97
C VAL A 212 8.31 7.69 7.20
N SER A 213 7.25 8.25 6.59
CA SER A 213 7.35 9.53 5.87
C SER A 213 7.74 10.71 6.76
N ARG A 214 7.44 10.64 8.08
CA ARG A 214 7.69 11.71 9.06
C ARG A 214 9.00 11.59 9.79
N THR A 215 9.61 10.40 9.85
CA THR A 215 10.84 10.12 10.62
C THR A 215 12.12 10.21 9.80
N ASN A 216 12.04 10.68 8.56
CA ASN A 216 13.18 10.91 7.69
C ASN A 216 13.99 12.16 8.08
N ILE A 217 15.15 12.35 7.42
CA ILE A 217 15.99 13.56 7.57
C ILE A 217 15.19 14.84 7.33
N MET A 218 14.26 14.79 6.39
CA MET A 218 13.21 15.78 6.14
C MET A 218 11.87 15.05 5.98
N GLU A 219 10.79 15.69 6.39
CA GLU A 219 9.46 15.15 6.23
C GLU A 219 9.12 15.04 4.75
N ILE A 220 8.60 13.87 4.32
CA ILE A 220 8.22 13.64 2.93
C ILE A 220 6.75 14.00 2.77
N THR A 221 6.44 14.80 1.75
CA THR A 221 5.05 15.03 1.32
C THR A 221 4.39 13.69 1.00
N THR A 222 3.22 13.42 1.57
CA THR A 222 2.62 12.09 1.48
C THR A 222 1.12 12.14 1.20
N ILE A 223 0.66 11.16 0.44
CA ILE A 223 -0.77 10.82 0.36
C ILE A 223 -1.10 10.00 1.61
N HIS A 224 -1.86 10.61 2.51
CA HIS A 224 -2.21 9.98 3.77
C HIS A 224 -3.46 9.13 3.62
N GLN A 225 -3.32 7.81 3.67
CA GLN A 225 -4.45 6.90 3.79
C GLN A 225 -5.06 7.00 5.20
N GLN A 226 -6.39 7.03 5.28
CA GLN A 226 -7.12 7.21 6.54
C GLN A 226 -7.18 5.89 7.33
N LEU A 227 -6.03 5.39 7.82
CA LEU A 227 -5.88 4.07 8.44
C LEU A 227 -6.85 3.82 9.60
N HIS A 228 -7.14 4.86 10.39
CA HIS A 228 -8.12 4.78 11.46
C HIS A 228 -9.53 4.49 10.91
N GLU A 229 -9.94 5.19 9.85
CA GLU A 229 -11.26 5.01 9.24
C GLU A 229 -11.35 3.64 8.53
N ILE A 230 -10.29 3.23 7.85
CA ILE A 230 -10.19 1.91 7.21
C ILE A 230 -10.35 0.82 8.28
N GLY A 231 -9.62 0.93 9.39
CA GLY A 231 -9.70 0.00 10.51
C GLY A 231 -11.10 -0.10 11.10
N ASN A 232 -11.73 1.05 11.40
CA ASN A 232 -13.08 1.10 11.92
C ASN A 232 -14.09 0.45 10.97
N ARG A 233 -14.03 0.79 9.67
CA ARG A 233 -14.93 0.19 8.66
C ARG A 233 -14.71 -1.31 8.49
N ALA A 234 -13.47 -1.77 8.55
CA ALA A 234 -13.17 -3.20 8.48
C ALA A 234 -13.77 -3.96 9.68
N VAL A 235 -13.63 -3.39 10.89
CA VAL A 235 -14.21 -3.98 12.11
C VAL A 235 -15.74 -3.93 12.08
N ASP A 236 -16.34 -2.78 11.78
CA ASP A 236 -17.79 -2.65 11.67
C ASP A 236 -18.39 -3.63 10.66
N THR A 237 -17.68 -3.84 9.55
CA THR A 237 -18.14 -4.75 8.49
C THR A 237 -18.04 -6.20 8.95
N ILE A 238 -16.91 -6.62 9.53
CA ILE A 238 -16.74 -8.01 9.96
C ILE A 238 -17.68 -8.37 11.10
N LEU A 239 -17.92 -7.47 12.06
CA LEU A 239 -18.87 -7.72 13.16
C LEU A 239 -20.30 -7.94 12.65
N LYS A 240 -20.76 -7.16 11.68
CA LYS A 240 -22.07 -7.37 11.03
C LYS A 240 -22.21 -8.68 10.27
N LEU A 241 -21.11 -9.29 9.86
CA LEU A 241 -21.13 -10.60 9.19
C LEU A 241 -21.07 -11.76 10.18
N VAL A 242 -20.57 -11.52 11.40
CA VAL A 242 -20.45 -12.52 12.47
C VAL A 242 -21.77 -12.66 13.25
N ASP A 243 -22.51 -11.57 13.43
CA ASP A 243 -23.82 -11.53 14.08
C ASP A 243 -24.90 -12.26 13.25
#